data_e3ff0bcde6771f28e0d6f8d9ed0c2541
#
_entry.id   e3ff0bcde6771f28e0d6f8d9ed0c2541
#
_cell.length_a   1.000
_cell.length_b   1.000
_cell.length_c   1.000
_cell.angle_alpha   90.00
_cell.angle_beta   90.00
_cell.angle_gamma   90.00
#
_symmetry.space_group_name_H-M   'P 1'
#
loop_
_entity.id
_entity.type
_entity.pdbx_description
1 polymer ?
#
loop_
_entity_poly.entity_id
_entity_poly.type
_entity_poly.pdbx_seq_one_letter_code
_entity_poly.pdbx_strand_id
1 'polypeptide(L)'
;PDDETFAVGGTIALYAQRGVPVTYVCGTRGEMGRRMGRPPFATRESLPGLREKELREACRILGITDLRFLGLWDKTVEFEDPEALAARLKAIIEEIRPSLIITYHTDYSVHPDHMALGRATVRAVAQLPPDRRPPVHTRAFGKASAVLGEPDLVVDVRPVWETKLAAIRAHRSQSALVLADDDPEAQERLRRDRTQEAYYVWKFED
;
A
#
# COMPACT_ATOMS: atom_id res chain seq x y z
N PRO A 1 0.10 -7.65 1.68
CA PRO A 1 1.34 -7.17 2.33
C PRO A 1 2.41 -6.91 1.29
N ASP A 2 3.29 -5.96 1.54
CA ASP A 2 4.38 -5.41 0.74
C ASP A 2 4.06 -4.10 -0.02
N ASP A 3 2.83 -3.89 -0.45
CA ASP A 3 2.45 -2.68 -1.18
C ASP A 3 2.64 -1.39 -0.35
N GLU A 4 2.40 -1.43 0.96
CA GLU A 4 2.64 -0.30 1.86
C GLU A 4 4.10 0.17 1.78
N THR A 5 5.02 -0.76 1.58
CA THR A 5 6.45 -0.49 1.49
C THR A 5 6.86 -0.08 0.07
N PHE A 6 6.50 -0.90 -0.93
CA PHE A 6 6.90 -0.66 -2.32
C PHE A 6 6.25 0.57 -2.93
N ALA A 7 4.96 0.79 -2.63
CA ALA A 7 4.19 1.85 -3.27
C ALA A 7 4.28 3.20 -2.55
N VAL A 8 4.26 3.19 -1.20
CA VAL A 8 4.09 4.42 -0.39
C VAL A 8 4.98 4.48 0.85
N GLY A 9 5.94 3.56 0.99
CA GLY A 9 6.76 3.44 2.19
C GLY A 9 7.58 4.70 2.51
N GLY A 10 8.02 5.44 1.50
CA GLY A 10 8.74 6.68 1.72
C GLY A 10 7.81 7.79 2.27
N THR A 11 6.62 7.93 1.72
CA THR A 11 5.62 8.87 2.23
C THR A 11 5.23 8.54 3.66
N ILE A 12 5.01 7.24 3.98
CA ILE A 12 4.74 6.78 5.35
C ILE A 12 5.87 7.20 6.29
N ALA A 13 7.12 6.91 5.92
CA ALA A 13 8.29 7.24 6.74
C ALA A 13 8.43 8.76 6.96
N LEU A 14 8.16 9.59 5.95
CA LEU A 14 8.18 11.04 6.07
C LEU A 14 7.12 11.56 7.06
N TYR A 15 5.91 11.01 7.05
CA TYR A 15 4.87 11.37 8.03
C TYR A 15 5.25 10.89 9.44
N ALA A 16 5.71 9.65 9.57
CA ALA A 16 6.11 9.09 10.85
C ALA A 16 7.27 9.88 11.51
N GLN A 17 8.27 10.32 10.73
CA GLN A 17 9.36 11.16 11.22
C GLN A 17 8.89 12.52 11.73
N ARG A 18 7.75 13.01 11.25
CA ARG A 18 7.10 14.25 11.71
C ARG A 18 6.17 14.03 12.92
N GLY A 19 6.14 12.81 13.47
CA GLY A 19 5.28 12.46 14.59
C GLY A 19 3.80 12.28 14.23
N VAL A 20 3.46 12.17 12.94
CA VAL A 20 2.09 11.91 12.49
C VAL A 20 1.80 10.42 12.67
N PRO A 21 0.75 10.06 13.43
CA PRO A 21 0.35 8.66 13.57
C PRO A 21 -0.11 8.10 12.21
N VAL A 22 0.35 6.89 11.91
CA VAL A 22 0.00 6.19 10.66
C VAL A 22 -0.70 4.89 11.01
N THR A 23 -1.92 4.71 10.48
CA THR A 23 -2.64 3.44 10.49
C THR A 23 -2.55 2.80 9.11
N TYR A 24 -2.16 1.53 9.06
CA TYR A 24 -2.20 0.72 7.85
C TYR A 24 -3.30 -0.34 7.94
N VAL A 25 -4.22 -0.33 6.97
CA VAL A 25 -5.29 -1.31 6.84
C VAL A 25 -4.94 -2.27 5.70
N CYS A 26 -4.57 -3.49 6.05
CA CYS A 26 -4.18 -4.53 5.11
C CYS A 26 -5.38 -5.41 4.76
N GLY A 27 -5.70 -5.54 3.47
CA GLY A 27 -6.85 -6.31 2.99
C GLY A 27 -6.71 -7.81 3.23
N THR A 28 -5.58 -8.38 2.81
CA THR A 28 -5.32 -9.83 2.82
C THR A 28 -3.96 -10.14 3.44
N ARG A 29 -3.67 -11.42 3.69
CA ARG A 29 -2.32 -11.86 4.07
C ARG A 29 -1.48 -12.31 2.87
N GLY A 30 -2.00 -12.17 1.64
CA GLY A 30 -1.31 -12.56 0.41
C GLY A 30 -1.20 -14.07 0.26
N GLU A 31 -2.26 -14.79 0.61
CA GLU A 31 -2.37 -16.26 0.66
C GLU A 31 -2.02 -16.91 -0.67
N MET A 32 -2.37 -16.25 -1.77
CA MET A 32 -2.16 -16.74 -3.14
C MET A 32 -0.89 -16.20 -3.80
N GLY A 33 0.01 -15.59 -3.02
CA GLY A 33 1.31 -15.13 -3.49
C GLY A 33 2.11 -16.26 -4.13
N ARG A 34 2.89 -15.94 -5.19
CA ARG A 34 3.70 -16.91 -5.92
C ARG A 34 5.16 -16.93 -5.48
N ARG A 35 5.61 -15.89 -4.78
CA ARG A 35 6.98 -15.76 -4.31
C ARG A 35 7.11 -16.43 -2.94
N MET A 36 8.11 -17.30 -2.82
CA MET A 36 8.37 -18.10 -1.62
C MET A 36 9.76 -17.82 -1.02
N GLY A 37 10.36 -16.69 -1.39
CA GLY A 37 11.76 -16.37 -1.09
C GLY A 37 12.74 -16.86 -2.15
N ARG A 38 14.04 -16.59 -1.96
CA ARG A 38 15.11 -17.07 -2.83
C ARG A 38 16.39 -17.34 -2.02
N PRO A 39 16.83 -18.62 -1.92
CA PRO A 39 16.09 -19.82 -2.34
C PRO A 39 14.73 -19.90 -1.63
N PRO A 40 13.77 -20.69 -2.15
CA PRO A 40 12.47 -20.83 -1.51
C PRO A 40 12.60 -21.36 -0.07
N PHE A 41 11.96 -20.65 0.89
CA PHE A 41 11.96 -20.99 2.30
C PHE A 41 10.56 -20.97 2.94
N ALA A 42 9.54 -20.67 2.11
CA ALA A 42 8.14 -20.76 2.50
C ALA A 42 7.41 -21.82 1.67
N THR A 43 6.30 -22.32 2.20
CA THR A 43 5.31 -23.15 1.50
C THR A 43 4.02 -22.35 1.34
N ARG A 44 3.05 -22.88 0.59
CA ARG A 44 1.73 -22.27 0.43
C ARG A 44 1.04 -22.07 1.79
N GLU A 45 1.14 -23.06 2.67
CA GLU A 45 0.51 -23.07 3.99
C GLU A 45 1.18 -22.10 4.95
N SER A 46 2.51 -21.96 4.88
CA SER A 46 3.28 -21.10 5.78
C SER A 46 3.34 -19.64 5.32
N LEU A 47 3.11 -19.38 4.02
CA LEU A 47 3.29 -18.07 3.41
C LEU A 47 2.48 -16.96 4.05
N PRO A 48 1.17 -17.12 4.36
CA PRO A 48 0.37 -16.03 4.97
C PRO A 48 0.91 -15.60 6.32
N GLY A 49 1.28 -16.57 7.17
CA GLY A 49 1.86 -16.30 8.48
C GLY A 49 3.26 -15.68 8.41
N LEU A 50 4.05 -16.07 7.42
CA LEU A 50 5.36 -15.46 7.15
C LEU A 50 5.19 -14.01 6.69
N ARG A 51 4.33 -13.74 5.71
CA ARG A 51 4.08 -12.39 5.19
C ARG A 51 3.50 -11.45 6.24
N GLU A 52 2.69 -11.97 7.18
CA GLU A 52 2.23 -11.18 8.31
C GLU A 52 3.39 -10.76 9.22
N LYS A 53 4.34 -11.66 9.51
CA LYS A 53 5.54 -11.33 10.31
C LYS A 53 6.42 -10.30 9.59
N GLU A 54 6.63 -10.49 8.31
CA GLU A 54 7.39 -9.55 7.47
C GLU A 54 6.73 -8.17 7.44
N LEU A 55 5.41 -8.11 7.28
CA LEU A 55 4.64 -6.87 7.33
C LEU A 55 4.76 -6.16 8.68
N ARG A 56 4.65 -6.88 9.80
CA ARG A 56 4.80 -6.29 11.13
C ARG A 56 6.18 -5.66 11.31
N GLU A 57 7.23 -6.31 10.81
CA GLU A 57 8.58 -5.75 10.84
C GLU A 57 8.72 -4.53 9.91
N ALA A 58 8.17 -4.58 8.70
CA ALA A 58 8.13 -3.43 7.81
C ALA A 58 7.37 -2.24 8.42
N CYS A 59 6.23 -2.49 9.06
CA CYS A 59 5.47 -1.46 9.78
C CYS A 59 6.31 -0.80 10.89
N ARG A 60 7.04 -1.60 11.68
CA ARG A 60 7.93 -1.08 12.72
C ARG A 60 9.03 -0.18 12.14
N ILE A 61 9.64 -0.59 11.02
CA ILE A 61 10.70 0.17 10.35
C ILE A 61 10.15 1.49 9.79
N LEU A 62 8.97 1.46 9.17
CA LEU A 62 8.33 2.64 8.58
C LEU A 62 7.73 3.60 9.61
N GLY A 63 7.56 3.17 10.87
CA GLY A 63 6.92 3.94 11.92
C GLY A 63 5.38 3.92 11.87
N ILE A 64 4.80 2.85 11.28
CA ILE A 64 3.34 2.62 11.32
C ILE A 64 2.97 2.23 12.76
N THR A 65 2.05 2.98 13.35
CA THR A 65 1.67 2.84 14.77
C THR A 65 0.48 1.93 14.99
N ASP A 66 -0.35 1.72 13.96
CA ASP A 66 -1.54 0.87 14.01
C ASP A 66 -1.62 0.02 12.74
N LEU A 67 -1.61 -1.30 12.90
CA LEU A 67 -1.75 -2.26 11.81
C LEU A 67 -3.04 -3.06 12.00
N ARG A 68 -3.93 -2.95 11.03
CA ARG A 68 -5.22 -3.65 11.02
C ARG A 68 -5.34 -4.56 9.80
N PHE A 69 -5.97 -5.71 9.97
CA PHE A 69 -6.29 -6.65 8.89
C PHE A 69 -7.80 -6.70 8.65
N LEU A 70 -8.21 -6.60 7.39
CA LEU A 70 -9.59 -6.86 7.02
C LEU A 70 -9.93 -8.36 7.03
N GLY A 71 -8.92 -9.21 6.95
CA GLY A 71 -9.11 -10.67 6.96
C GLY A 71 -9.77 -11.21 5.70
N LEU A 72 -9.66 -10.49 4.59
CA LEU A 72 -10.15 -10.95 3.29
C LEU A 72 -9.17 -11.96 2.70
N TRP A 73 -9.65 -12.76 1.75
CA TRP A 73 -8.82 -13.74 1.07
C TRP A 73 -8.16 -13.15 -0.19
N ASP A 74 -6.88 -13.41 -0.36
CA ASP A 74 -6.11 -12.93 -1.52
C ASP A 74 -6.68 -13.48 -2.84
N LYS A 75 -6.82 -12.61 -3.83
CA LYS A 75 -7.46 -12.83 -5.14
C LYS A 75 -8.97 -13.05 -5.10
N THR A 76 -9.63 -12.69 -4.03
CA THR A 76 -11.10 -12.76 -3.96
C THR A 76 -11.77 -11.46 -3.51
N VAL A 77 -10.98 -10.43 -3.21
CA VAL A 77 -11.50 -9.14 -2.73
C VAL A 77 -12.44 -8.50 -3.77
N GLU A 78 -12.19 -8.72 -5.05
CA GLU A 78 -13.05 -8.23 -6.13
C GLU A 78 -14.47 -8.83 -6.12
N PHE A 79 -14.66 -9.96 -5.45
CA PHE A 79 -15.96 -10.65 -5.32
C PHE A 79 -16.68 -10.35 -4.01
N GLU A 80 -16.08 -9.58 -3.11
CA GLU A 80 -16.72 -9.12 -1.89
C GLU A 80 -17.88 -8.16 -2.22
N ASP A 81 -18.90 -8.14 -1.35
CA ASP A 81 -19.98 -7.15 -1.47
C ASP A 81 -19.40 -5.74 -1.30
N PRO A 82 -19.51 -4.86 -2.33
CA PRO A 82 -18.87 -3.56 -2.31
C PRO A 82 -19.40 -2.63 -1.22
N GLU A 83 -20.69 -2.76 -0.85
CA GLU A 83 -21.31 -1.94 0.20
C GLU A 83 -20.86 -2.42 1.58
N ALA A 84 -20.80 -3.73 1.81
CA ALA A 84 -20.31 -4.29 3.06
C ALA A 84 -18.83 -3.94 3.28
N LEU A 85 -18.01 -4.01 2.23
CA LEU A 85 -16.59 -3.65 2.32
C LEU A 85 -16.42 -2.14 2.57
N ALA A 86 -17.19 -1.30 1.88
CA ALA A 86 -17.18 0.14 2.12
C ALA A 86 -17.65 0.50 3.54
N ALA A 87 -18.67 -0.16 4.05
CA ALA A 87 -19.17 0.06 5.42
C ALA A 87 -18.09 -0.29 6.47
N ARG A 88 -17.35 -1.38 6.28
CA ARG A 88 -16.23 -1.75 7.17
C ARG A 88 -15.12 -0.70 7.16
N LEU A 89 -14.74 -0.21 5.97
CA LEU A 89 -13.73 0.84 5.84
C LEU A 89 -14.22 2.17 6.41
N LYS A 90 -15.50 2.52 6.19
CA LYS A 90 -16.11 3.72 6.75
C LYS A 90 -16.05 3.71 8.28
N ALA A 91 -16.38 2.60 8.93
CA ALA A 91 -16.29 2.47 10.37
C ALA A 91 -14.87 2.74 10.90
N ILE A 92 -13.84 2.23 10.21
CA ILE A 92 -12.44 2.51 10.53
C ILE A 92 -12.11 4.00 10.34
N ILE A 93 -12.55 4.60 9.24
CA ILE A 93 -12.32 6.02 8.94
C ILE A 93 -12.98 6.91 9.99
N GLU A 94 -14.22 6.60 10.39
CA GLU A 94 -14.96 7.37 11.43
C GLU A 94 -14.31 7.24 12.82
N GLU A 95 -13.74 6.09 13.14
CA GLU A 95 -12.97 5.85 14.37
C GLU A 95 -11.69 6.67 14.41
N ILE A 96 -10.86 6.55 13.35
CA ILE A 96 -9.52 7.15 13.27
C ILE A 96 -9.60 8.65 12.98
N ARG A 97 -10.55 9.07 12.14
CA ARG A 97 -10.66 10.43 11.60
C ARG A 97 -9.35 10.92 10.98
N PRO A 98 -8.84 10.24 9.95
CA PRO A 98 -7.56 10.57 9.35
C PRO A 98 -7.62 11.92 8.64
N SER A 99 -6.51 12.65 8.64
CA SER A 99 -6.34 13.90 7.87
C SER A 99 -6.01 13.66 6.40
N LEU A 100 -5.63 12.43 6.04
CA LEU A 100 -5.31 11.98 4.68
C LEU A 100 -5.54 10.47 4.59
N ILE A 101 -6.10 10.04 3.48
CA ILE A 101 -6.17 8.62 3.11
C ILE A 101 -5.33 8.40 1.86
N ILE A 102 -4.49 7.35 1.88
CA ILE A 102 -3.79 6.86 0.69
C ILE A 102 -4.34 5.48 0.37
N THR A 103 -4.75 5.26 -0.88
CA THR A 103 -5.28 3.98 -1.34
C THR A 103 -4.88 3.70 -2.80
N TYR A 104 -5.32 2.58 -3.34
CA TYR A 104 -5.16 2.26 -4.75
C TYR A 104 -6.10 3.09 -5.63
N HIS A 105 -5.67 3.37 -6.86
CA HIS A 105 -6.59 3.93 -7.86
C HIS A 105 -7.66 2.90 -8.22
N THR A 106 -8.89 3.36 -8.39
CA THR A 106 -10.08 2.51 -8.60
C THR A 106 -10.01 1.63 -9.84
N ASP A 107 -9.26 2.04 -10.87
CA ASP A 107 -9.26 1.40 -12.19
C ASP A 107 -7.85 1.14 -12.75
N TYR A 108 -6.80 1.76 -12.16
CA TYR A 108 -5.44 1.71 -12.70
C TYR A 108 -4.41 1.23 -11.66
N SER A 109 -4.74 0.13 -10.95
CA SER A 109 -3.86 -0.44 -9.91
C SER A 109 -3.42 -1.88 -10.19
N VAL A 110 -3.47 -2.31 -11.44
CA VAL A 110 -2.98 -3.59 -11.99
C VAL A 110 -3.73 -4.81 -11.47
N HIS A 111 -3.93 -4.95 -10.17
CA HIS A 111 -4.56 -6.12 -9.56
C HIS A 111 -6.05 -5.86 -9.24
N PRO A 112 -6.98 -6.80 -9.57
CA PRO A 112 -8.40 -6.63 -9.26
C PRO A 112 -8.69 -6.33 -7.80
N ASP A 113 -8.02 -7.00 -6.86
CA ASP A 113 -8.18 -6.74 -5.42
C ASP A 113 -7.77 -5.33 -5.02
N HIS A 114 -6.70 -4.78 -5.64
CA HIS A 114 -6.28 -3.39 -5.40
C HIS A 114 -7.37 -2.41 -5.83
N MET A 115 -7.92 -2.62 -7.03
CA MET A 115 -8.99 -1.78 -7.56
C MET A 115 -10.26 -1.90 -6.73
N ALA A 116 -10.60 -3.10 -6.24
CA ALA A 116 -11.73 -3.32 -5.36
C ALA A 116 -11.58 -2.58 -4.03
N LEU A 117 -10.40 -2.65 -3.39
CA LEU A 117 -10.10 -1.88 -2.18
C LEU A 117 -10.09 -0.38 -2.43
N GLY A 118 -9.54 0.08 -3.56
CA GLY A 118 -9.59 1.48 -3.97
C GLY A 118 -11.02 1.99 -4.09
N ARG A 119 -11.88 1.26 -4.84
CA ARG A 119 -13.31 1.58 -5.00
C ARG A 119 -14.06 1.60 -3.66
N ALA A 120 -13.82 0.59 -2.81
CA ALA A 120 -14.46 0.52 -1.50
C ALA A 120 -14.04 1.69 -0.59
N THR A 121 -12.75 2.08 -0.64
CA THR A 121 -12.24 3.22 0.13
C THR A 121 -12.88 4.54 -0.33
N VAL A 122 -12.91 4.80 -1.63
CA VAL A 122 -13.54 6.00 -2.19
C VAL A 122 -15.03 6.04 -1.84
N ARG A 123 -15.74 4.91 -1.97
CA ARG A 123 -17.15 4.78 -1.59
C ARG A 123 -17.38 5.04 -0.11
N ALA A 124 -16.51 4.53 0.76
CA ALA A 124 -16.57 4.75 2.20
C ALA A 124 -16.46 6.25 2.53
N VAL A 125 -15.51 6.96 1.89
CA VAL A 125 -15.33 8.41 2.09
C VAL A 125 -16.49 9.19 1.50
N ALA A 126 -17.02 8.81 0.33
CA ALA A 126 -18.18 9.47 -0.31
C ALA A 126 -19.44 9.43 0.58
N GLN A 127 -19.58 8.41 1.42
CA GLN A 127 -20.68 8.29 2.39
C GLN A 127 -20.53 9.18 3.64
N LEU A 128 -19.41 9.87 3.79
CA LEU A 128 -19.23 10.84 4.86
C LEU A 128 -19.83 12.20 4.45
N PRO A 129 -20.27 13.03 5.44
CA PRO A 129 -20.63 14.42 5.17
C PRO A 129 -19.48 15.14 4.44
N PRO A 130 -19.77 16.00 3.44
CA PRO A 130 -18.73 16.66 2.64
C PRO A 130 -17.65 17.38 3.47
N ASP A 131 -18.04 18.05 4.53
CA ASP A 131 -17.16 18.75 5.47
C ASP A 131 -16.28 17.84 6.34
N ARG A 132 -16.55 16.53 6.34
CA ARG A 132 -15.83 15.51 7.09
C ARG A 132 -14.99 14.57 6.21
N ARG A 133 -15.04 14.74 4.89
CA ARG A 133 -14.28 13.91 3.96
C ARG A 133 -12.80 14.27 4.00
N PRO A 134 -11.91 13.35 4.42
CA PRO A 134 -10.48 13.59 4.25
C PRO A 134 -10.11 13.55 2.76
N PRO A 135 -9.04 14.28 2.33
CA PRO A 135 -8.49 14.09 1.00
C PRO A 135 -8.07 12.63 0.81
N VAL A 136 -8.29 12.13 -0.41
CA VAL A 136 -7.92 10.76 -0.81
C VAL A 136 -6.88 10.86 -1.92
N HIS A 137 -5.68 10.35 -1.67
CA HIS A 137 -4.63 10.22 -2.65
C HIS A 137 -4.59 8.78 -3.15
N THR A 138 -4.65 8.60 -4.46
CA THR A 138 -4.67 7.26 -5.06
C THR A 138 -3.35 6.95 -5.75
N ARG A 139 -2.95 5.68 -5.70
CA ARG A 139 -1.78 5.13 -6.39
C ARG A 139 -2.22 4.35 -7.62
N ALA A 140 -1.76 4.79 -8.77
CA ALA A 140 -1.95 4.09 -10.04
C ALA A 140 -0.65 3.39 -10.47
N PHE A 141 -0.79 2.26 -11.15
CA PHE A 141 0.33 1.40 -11.57
C PHE A 141 0.12 0.86 -12.97
N GLY A 142 1.24 0.55 -13.62
CA GLY A 142 1.26 -0.12 -14.91
C GLY A 142 1.05 0.83 -16.09
N LYS A 143 1.20 0.28 -17.29
CA LYS A 143 1.12 1.07 -18.54
C LYS A 143 -0.26 1.71 -18.77
N ALA A 144 -1.32 1.06 -18.29
CA ALA A 144 -2.67 1.56 -18.45
C ALA A 144 -2.92 2.88 -17.68
N SER A 145 -2.15 3.16 -16.62
CA SER A 145 -2.27 4.41 -15.87
C SER A 145 -1.83 5.64 -16.65
N ALA A 146 -1.15 5.47 -17.79
CA ALA A 146 -0.71 6.59 -18.64
C ALA A 146 -1.89 7.47 -19.14
N VAL A 147 -3.10 6.94 -19.19
CA VAL A 147 -4.30 7.71 -19.56
C VAL A 147 -4.68 8.78 -18.54
N LEU A 148 -4.18 8.67 -17.30
CA LEU A 148 -4.42 9.65 -16.25
C LEU A 148 -3.60 10.95 -16.45
N GLY A 149 -2.60 10.92 -17.34
CA GLY A 149 -1.68 12.04 -17.52
C GLY A 149 -0.71 12.20 -16.34
N GLU A 150 -0.26 13.43 -16.14
CA GLU A 150 0.67 13.75 -15.06
C GLU A 150 -0.01 13.59 -13.68
N PRO A 151 0.71 13.07 -12.67
CA PRO A 151 0.19 12.96 -11.33
C PRO A 151 -0.02 14.34 -10.69
N ASP A 152 -1.04 14.45 -9.84
CA ASP A 152 -1.34 15.69 -9.10
C ASP A 152 -0.25 16.01 -8.06
N LEU A 153 0.42 14.99 -7.53
CA LEU A 153 1.45 15.13 -6.51
C LEU A 153 2.55 14.09 -6.70
N VAL A 154 3.80 14.55 -6.62
CA VAL A 154 4.99 13.67 -6.55
C VAL A 154 5.75 13.97 -5.28
N VAL A 155 5.91 12.96 -4.42
CA VAL A 155 6.65 13.06 -3.17
C VAL A 155 8.07 12.54 -3.39
N ASP A 156 9.06 13.40 -3.15
CA ASP A 156 10.48 13.00 -3.14
C ASP A 156 10.81 12.31 -1.81
N VAL A 157 11.06 11.02 -1.88
CA VAL A 157 11.36 10.19 -0.71
C VAL A 157 12.84 9.85 -0.57
N ARG A 158 13.73 10.52 -1.32
CA ARG A 158 15.20 10.38 -1.16
C ARG A 158 15.67 10.58 0.28
N PRO A 159 15.13 11.55 1.06
CA PRO A 159 15.55 11.74 2.45
C PRO A 159 15.33 10.54 3.36
N VAL A 160 14.39 9.66 3.01
CA VAL A 160 14.01 8.47 3.81
C VAL A 160 14.25 7.16 3.05
N TRP A 161 15.08 7.22 1.99
CA TRP A 161 15.34 6.06 1.15
C TRP A 161 15.85 4.85 1.94
N GLU A 162 16.78 5.05 2.86
CA GLU A 162 17.33 3.96 3.66
C GLU A 162 16.27 3.28 4.54
N THR A 163 15.34 4.07 5.11
CA THR A 163 14.21 3.53 5.86
C THR A 163 13.28 2.72 4.95
N LYS A 164 12.94 3.26 3.77
CA LYS A 164 12.12 2.55 2.77
C LYS A 164 12.81 1.26 2.31
N LEU A 165 14.10 1.31 2.01
CA LEU A 165 14.89 0.15 1.58
C LEU A 165 14.95 -0.93 2.67
N ALA A 166 15.12 -0.53 3.93
CA ALA A 166 15.09 -1.46 5.06
C ALA A 166 13.72 -2.15 5.20
N ALA A 167 12.62 -1.41 5.00
CA ALA A 167 11.28 -1.99 5.00
C ALA A 167 11.06 -2.93 3.79
N ILE A 168 11.57 -2.59 2.61
CA ILE A 168 11.56 -3.51 1.45
C ILE A 168 12.29 -4.81 1.78
N ARG A 169 13.44 -4.74 2.45
CA ARG A 169 14.23 -5.91 2.88
C ARG A 169 13.51 -6.75 3.93
N ALA A 170 12.64 -6.17 4.73
CA ALA A 170 11.83 -6.91 5.71
C ALA A 170 10.86 -7.89 5.04
N HIS A 171 10.36 -7.60 3.84
CA HIS A 171 9.53 -8.50 3.03
C HIS A 171 10.37 -9.55 2.29
N ARG A 172 11.15 -10.34 3.01
CA ARG A 172 12.13 -11.28 2.46
C ARG A 172 11.55 -12.26 1.44
N SER A 173 10.34 -12.75 1.70
CA SER A 173 9.67 -13.67 0.78
C SER A 173 9.32 -13.03 -0.55
N GLN A 174 9.12 -11.70 -0.60
CA GLN A 174 8.65 -10.96 -1.76
C GLN A 174 9.75 -10.15 -2.46
N SER A 175 10.69 -9.61 -1.68
CA SER A 175 11.72 -8.68 -2.16
C SER A 175 12.93 -9.37 -2.78
N ALA A 176 13.10 -10.67 -2.59
CA ALA A 176 14.32 -11.41 -2.99
C ALA A 176 14.69 -11.27 -4.48
N LEU A 177 13.71 -11.10 -5.38
CA LEU A 177 13.97 -10.87 -6.80
C LEU A 177 14.32 -9.40 -7.13
N VAL A 178 13.83 -8.47 -6.31
CA VAL A 178 14.07 -7.03 -6.48
C VAL A 178 15.45 -6.64 -5.94
N LEU A 179 15.92 -7.39 -4.93
CA LEU A 179 17.19 -7.17 -4.23
C LEU A 179 18.27 -8.20 -4.61
N ALA A 180 18.01 -9.06 -5.61
CA ALA A 180 18.87 -10.20 -5.93
C ALA A 180 20.20 -9.81 -6.59
N ASP A 181 20.33 -8.59 -7.06
CA ASP A 181 21.55 -8.08 -7.64
C ASP A 181 22.33 -7.26 -6.61
N ASP A 182 23.48 -7.77 -6.18
CA ASP A 182 24.51 -6.98 -5.49
C ASP A 182 25.23 -6.02 -6.48
N ASP A 183 24.74 -5.97 -7.73
CA ASP A 183 25.24 -5.05 -8.74
C ASP A 183 24.90 -3.59 -8.36
N PRO A 184 25.89 -2.72 -8.20
CA PRO A 184 25.68 -1.32 -7.86
C PRO A 184 24.77 -0.57 -8.83
N GLU A 185 24.81 -0.90 -10.13
CA GLU A 185 23.93 -0.29 -11.13
C GLU A 185 22.47 -0.71 -10.95
N ALA A 186 22.21 -1.97 -10.59
CA ALA A 186 20.87 -2.45 -10.30
C ALA A 186 20.30 -1.79 -9.04
N GLN A 187 21.12 -1.59 -8.01
CA GLN A 187 20.73 -0.88 -6.79
C GLN A 187 20.44 0.59 -7.07
N GLU A 188 21.25 1.26 -7.90
CA GLU A 188 21.00 2.67 -8.26
C GLU A 188 19.75 2.81 -9.15
N ARG A 189 19.48 1.86 -10.05
CA ARG A 189 18.22 1.82 -10.81
C ARG A 189 17.03 1.67 -9.86
N LEU A 190 17.10 0.73 -8.91
CA LEU A 190 16.05 0.54 -7.90
C LEU A 190 15.81 1.83 -7.11
N ARG A 191 16.88 2.48 -6.67
CA ARG A 191 16.80 3.75 -5.95
C ARG A 191 16.11 4.82 -6.79
N ARG A 192 16.58 5.06 -8.02
CA ARG A 192 16.02 6.06 -8.92
C ARG A 192 14.53 5.82 -9.17
N ASP A 193 14.13 4.57 -9.42
CA ASP A 193 12.76 4.21 -9.76
C ASP A 193 11.80 4.23 -8.55
N ARG A 194 12.33 4.26 -7.32
CA ARG A 194 11.57 4.15 -6.08
C ARG A 194 11.68 5.35 -5.14
N THR A 195 12.41 6.39 -5.53
CA THR A 195 12.58 7.61 -4.73
C THR A 195 11.56 8.70 -5.03
N GLN A 196 10.67 8.46 -5.97
CA GLN A 196 9.52 9.32 -6.22
C GLN A 196 8.23 8.53 -6.09
N GLU A 197 7.31 9.04 -5.28
CA GLU A 197 6.00 8.44 -5.07
C GLU A 197 4.93 9.40 -5.62
N ALA A 198 4.29 8.99 -6.72
CA ALA A 198 3.32 9.80 -7.45
C ALA A 198 1.89 9.47 -7.02
N TYR A 199 1.04 10.47 -6.90
CA TYR A 199 -0.33 10.35 -6.45
C TYR A 199 -1.28 11.12 -7.35
N TYR A 200 -2.50 10.57 -7.48
CA TYR A 200 -3.65 11.24 -8.10
C TYR A 200 -4.67 11.55 -7.00
N VAL A 201 -5.08 12.81 -6.91
CA VAL A 201 -6.04 13.25 -5.90
C VAL A 201 -7.45 12.90 -6.35
N TRP A 202 -8.15 12.09 -5.56
CA TRP A 202 -9.52 11.73 -5.89
C TRP A 202 -10.45 12.93 -5.69
N LYS A 203 -11.23 13.22 -6.72
CA LYS A 203 -12.23 14.29 -6.69
C LYS A 203 -13.60 13.67 -6.49
N PHE A 204 -14.27 14.06 -5.41
CA PHE A 204 -15.65 13.68 -5.17
C PHE A 204 -16.56 14.62 -5.95
N GLU A 205 -17.53 14.04 -6.67
CA GLU A 205 -18.62 14.84 -7.23
C GLU A 205 -19.58 15.19 -6.09
N ASP A 206 -20.01 16.44 -6.04
CA ASP A 206 -20.97 16.96 -5.05
C ASP A 206 -22.40 16.55 -5.38
#